data_d88697cd30eb6691e59f36dc8933492d
#
_entry.id   d88697cd30eb6691e59f36dc8933492d
#
_cell.length_a   1.000
_cell.length_b   1.000
_cell.length_c   1.000
_cell.angle_alpha   90.00
_cell.angle_beta   90.00
_cell.angle_gamma   90.00
#
_symmetry.space_group_name_H-M   'P 1'
#
loop_
_entity.id
_entity.type
_entity.pdbx_description
1 polymer ?
#
loop_
_entity_poly.entity_id
_entity_poly.type
_entity_poly.pdbx_seq_one_letter_code
_entity_poly.pdbx_strand_id
1 'polypeptide(L)'
;GGTRTGTRELWTYASPSHYYWVERKADVAWGFAQSGGIGGILAARDTLRQILPAEDLERPMATEAWSFHTVTQGAEYFSAVLKAMEQSYGPANGFDDFCRKLYAMNYASARGMFEAYGWNKYEATGITTWKYDAAWPAAMTWHYVDWYLRATAAYYGAKKACEPLHIQYAYHDGTVWVVNCLSREFSGLTARAWCVGLDGRELSDRVEAA
;
A
#
# COMPACT_ATOMS: atom_id res chain seq x y z
N GLY A 1 -11.12 2.05 -25.91
CA GLY A 1 -11.84 1.76 -25.14
C GLY A 1 -12.38 0.45 -24.60
N GLY A 2 -13.43 -0.12 -25.22
CA GLY A 2 -14.17 -1.26 -24.66
C GLY A 2 -13.37 -2.52 -24.38
N THR A 3 -12.20 -2.65 -24.94
CA THR A 3 -11.28 -3.75 -24.69
C THR A 3 -10.67 -3.75 -23.29
N ARG A 4 -10.93 -2.68 -22.46
CA ARG A 4 -10.42 -2.58 -21.13
C ARG A 4 -11.45 -2.79 -20.04
N THR A 5 -12.60 -3.26 -20.40
CA THR A 5 -13.61 -3.71 -19.44
C THR A 5 -13.32 -5.11 -18.91
N GLY A 6 -12.22 -5.72 -19.33
CA GLY A 6 -11.78 -7.01 -18.83
C GLY A 6 -11.26 -6.92 -17.40
N THR A 7 -11.24 -8.07 -16.76
CA THR A 7 -10.58 -8.29 -15.50
C THR A 7 -9.06 -8.33 -15.69
N ARG A 8 -8.31 -7.83 -14.74
CA ARG A 8 -6.85 -7.89 -14.73
C ARG A 8 -6.31 -8.24 -13.36
N GLU A 9 -5.12 -8.73 -13.35
CA GLU A 9 -4.32 -8.85 -12.15
C GLU A 9 -3.38 -7.64 -12.02
N LEU A 10 -3.28 -7.11 -10.83
CA LEU A 10 -2.42 -5.99 -10.52
C LEU A 10 -1.59 -6.33 -9.29
N TRP A 11 -0.35 -6.69 -9.50
CA TRP A 11 0.60 -7.03 -8.44
C TRP A 11 1.79 -6.08 -8.49
N THR A 12 2.02 -5.38 -7.41
CA THR A 12 3.23 -4.58 -7.26
C THR A 12 3.56 -4.34 -5.79
N TYR A 13 4.83 -4.19 -5.51
CA TYR A 13 5.39 -3.72 -4.24
C TYR A 13 6.12 -2.40 -4.45
N ALA A 14 5.83 -1.74 -5.56
CA ALA A 14 6.49 -0.54 -5.98
C ALA A 14 5.94 0.72 -5.30
N SER A 15 6.54 1.85 -5.65
CA SER A 15 6.10 3.17 -5.24
C SER A 15 4.61 3.42 -5.54
N PRO A 16 3.88 4.18 -4.72
CA PRO A 16 2.51 4.61 -4.98
C PRO A 16 2.28 5.20 -6.37
N SER A 17 3.28 5.92 -6.91
CA SER A 17 3.22 6.49 -8.28
C SER A 17 2.97 5.46 -9.37
N HIS A 18 3.35 4.21 -9.14
CA HIS A 18 3.22 3.14 -10.10
C HIS A 18 1.77 2.86 -10.53
N TYR A 19 0.82 3.07 -9.63
CA TYR A 19 -0.59 2.86 -9.90
C TYR A 19 -1.23 3.94 -10.77
N TYR A 20 -0.65 5.14 -10.80
CA TYR A 20 -1.13 6.29 -11.56
C TYR A 20 -0.56 6.40 -12.98
N TRP A 21 0.34 5.53 -13.39
CA TRP A 21 1.05 5.67 -14.64
C TRP A 21 0.16 5.46 -15.86
N VAL A 22 -0.19 6.57 -16.51
CA VAL A 22 -1.12 6.62 -17.64
C VAL A 22 -0.48 6.09 -18.94
N GLU A 23 0.82 6.21 -19.11
CA GLU A 23 1.54 5.80 -20.31
C GLU A 23 1.73 4.27 -20.40
N ARG A 24 1.84 3.60 -19.28
CA ARG A 24 1.90 2.14 -19.20
C ARG A 24 0.52 1.57 -18.94
N LYS A 25 -0.27 1.46 -20.00
CA LYS A 25 -1.66 0.97 -19.93
C LYS A 25 -1.85 -0.40 -19.25
N ALA A 26 -0.78 -1.14 -19.01
CA ALA A 26 -0.82 -2.40 -18.25
C ALA A 26 -0.82 -2.21 -16.73
N ASP A 27 -0.30 -1.07 -16.24
CA ASP A 27 -0.03 -0.84 -14.81
C ASP A 27 -0.91 0.24 -14.18
N VAL A 28 -1.85 0.80 -14.95
CA VAL A 28 -2.73 1.89 -14.52
C VAL A 28 -4.02 1.35 -13.90
N ALA A 29 -4.53 2.05 -12.91
CA ALA A 29 -5.87 1.82 -12.38
C ALA A 29 -6.93 2.12 -13.45
N TRP A 30 -7.51 1.07 -14.04
CA TRP A 30 -8.59 1.14 -15.02
C TRP A 30 -9.43 -0.14 -15.00
N GLY A 31 -10.66 -0.08 -15.50
CA GLY A 31 -11.55 -1.23 -15.54
C GLY A 31 -11.77 -1.83 -14.15
N PHE A 32 -11.97 -3.14 -14.08
CA PHE A 32 -12.14 -3.86 -12.83
C PHE A 32 -10.93 -4.77 -12.58
N ALA A 33 -10.17 -4.53 -11.52
CA ALA A 33 -9.11 -5.43 -11.08
C ALA A 33 -9.71 -6.51 -10.19
N GLN A 34 -9.89 -7.70 -10.75
CA GLN A 34 -10.47 -8.84 -10.04
C GLN A 34 -9.53 -9.46 -9.00
N SER A 35 -8.24 -9.28 -9.23
CA SER A 35 -7.19 -9.79 -8.35
C SER A 35 -6.04 -8.80 -8.37
N GLY A 36 -5.80 -8.19 -7.27
CA GLY A 36 -4.72 -7.23 -7.12
C GLY A 36 -4.23 -7.22 -5.70
N GLY A 37 -3.03 -6.71 -5.51
CA GLY A 37 -2.47 -6.56 -4.19
C GLY A 37 -1.12 -5.87 -4.23
N ILE A 38 -0.73 -5.41 -3.08
CA ILE A 38 0.64 -5.01 -2.84
C ILE A 38 1.43 -6.23 -2.39
N GLY A 39 2.66 -6.33 -2.85
CA GLY A 39 3.55 -7.39 -2.43
C GLY A 39 4.07 -7.21 -1.02
N GLY A 40 4.33 -8.32 -0.34
CA GLY A 40 5.07 -8.32 0.91
C GLY A 40 4.41 -7.58 2.06
N ILE A 41 3.12 -7.82 2.30
CA ILE A 41 2.45 -7.28 3.49
C ILE A 41 2.99 -8.02 4.72
N LEU A 42 3.63 -7.28 5.61
CA LEU A 42 4.16 -7.79 6.86
C LEU A 42 3.04 -7.89 7.91
N ALA A 43 2.97 -9.02 8.61
CA ALA A 43 2.10 -9.20 9.75
C ALA A 43 2.41 -8.19 10.87
N ALA A 44 1.47 -7.97 11.78
CA ALA A 44 1.69 -7.08 12.91
C ALA A 44 2.91 -7.53 13.75
N ARG A 45 3.63 -6.56 14.31
CA ARG A 45 4.87 -6.82 15.07
C ARG A 45 4.68 -7.82 16.21
N ASP A 46 3.55 -7.72 16.91
CA ASP A 46 3.24 -8.64 18.00
C ASP A 46 2.91 -10.06 17.50
N THR A 47 2.35 -10.16 16.29
CA THR A 47 2.17 -11.45 15.61
C THR A 47 3.52 -12.08 15.27
N LEU A 48 4.44 -11.30 14.70
CA LEU A 48 5.80 -11.78 14.40
C LEU A 48 6.51 -12.32 15.65
N ARG A 49 6.40 -11.60 16.77
CA ARG A 49 6.95 -12.05 18.07
C ARG A 49 6.30 -13.31 18.63
N GLN A 50 5.08 -13.63 18.22
CA GLN A 50 4.37 -14.84 18.64
C GLN A 50 4.71 -16.07 17.78
N ILE A 51 5.03 -15.86 16.52
CA ILE A 51 5.23 -16.95 15.56
C ILE A 51 6.68 -17.26 15.23
N LEU A 52 7.58 -16.32 15.51
CA LEU A 52 9.01 -16.47 15.24
C LEU A 52 9.81 -16.58 16.53
N PRO A 53 10.86 -17.43 16.57
CA PRO A 53 11.81 -17.46 17.67
C PRO A 53 12.47 -16.10 17.89
N ALA A 54 12.76 -15.75 19.15
CA ALA A 54 13.31 -14.45 19.49
C ALA A 54 14.66 -14.16 18.80
N GLU A 55 15.51 -15.19 18.68
CA GLU A 55 16.80 -15.11 17.99
C GLU A 55 16.67 -14.86 16.48
N ASP A 56 15.55 -15.25 15.87
CA ASP A 56 15.31 -15.06 14.46
C ASP A 56 14.76 -13.65 14.15
N LEU A 57 14.17 -12.97 15.12
CA LEU A 57 13.64 -11.61 14.93
C LEU A 57 14.75 -10.62 14.54
N GLU A 58 15.94 -10.75 15.10
CA GLU A 58 17.08 -9.87 14.79
C GLU A 58 17.70 -10.11 13.41
N ARG A 59 17.22 -11.13 12.70
CA ARG A 59 17.65 -11.48 11.35
C ARG A 59 16.47 -11.56 10.39
N PRO A 60 15.75 -10.45 10.17
CA PRO A 60 14.53 -10.44 9.38
C PRO A 60 14.76 -11.03 7.98
N MET A 61 13.91 -11.98 7.60
CA MET A 61 13.89 -12.65 6.30
C MET A 61 15.13 -13.52 6.00
N ALA A 62 16.06 -13.69 6.94
CA ALA A 62 17.34 -14.37 6.70
C ALA A 62 17.42 -15.77 7.33
N THR A 63 16.37 -16.25 7.98
CA THR A 63 16.36 -17.55 8.66
C THR A 63 15.31 -18.50 8.12
N GLU A 64 15.43 -19.77 8.45
CA GLU A 64 14.47 -20.80 8.07
C GLU A 64 13.08 -20.55 8.67
N ALA A 65 13.01 -20.05 9.91
CA ALA A 65 11.74 -19.69 10.55
C ALA A 65 11.00 -18.60 9.79
N TRP A 66 11.69 -17.56 9.34
CA TRP A 66 11.10 -16.55 8.45
C TRP A 66 10.60 -17.17 7.14
N SER A 67 11.41 -17.98 6.49
CA SER A 67 11.04 -18.65 5.24
C SER A 67 9.83 -19.56 5.43
N PHE A 68 9.78 -20.31 6.54
CA PHE A 68 8.67 -21.19 6.87
C PHE A 68 7.36 -20.42 7.05
N HIS A 69 7.37 -19.29 7.76
CA HIS A 69 6.19 -18.46 7.98
C HIS A 69 5.87 -17.51 6.84
N THR A 70 6.58 -17.61 5.75
CA THR A 70 6.38 -16.77 4.59
C THR A 70 5.64 -17.54 3.51
N VAL A 71 4.41 -17.13 3.23
CA VAL A 71 3.53 -17.80 2.27
C VAL A 71 3.67 -17.15 0.91
N THR A 72 4.75 -17.45 0.20
CA THR A 72 4.93 -16.90 -1.13
C THR A 72 5.83 -17.71 -2.05
N GLN A 73 5.89 -17.27 -3.28
CA GLN A 73 6.45 -17.95 -4.44
C GLN A 73 7.98 -18.00 -4.50
N GLY A 74 8.66 -17.89 -3.34
CA GLY A 74 10.10 -18.11 -3.26
C GLY A 74 10.93 -16.89 -2.84
N ALA A 75 12.23 -17.12 -2.62
CA ALA A 75 13.19 -16.13 -2.11
C ALA A 75 13.34 -14.88 -3.01
N GLU A 76 13.12 -15.00 -4.31
CA GLU A 76 13.23 -13.87 -5.24
C GLU A 76 12.18 -12.78 -5.00
N TYR A 77 10.96 -13.18 -4.63
CA TYR A 77 9.88 -12.25 -4.34
C TYR A 77 10.21 -11.36 -3.13
N PHE A 78 10.75 -11.94 -2.07
CA PHE A 78 11.13 -11.18 -0.87
C PHE A 78 12.34 -10.31 -1.09
N SER A 79 13.31 -10.79 -1.84
CA SER A 79 14.48 -9.97 -2.17
C SER A 79 14.08 -8.70 -2.93
N ALA A 80 13.08 -8.77 -3.80
CA ALA A 80 12.54 -7.60 -4.48
C ALA A 80 11.82 -6.63 -3.52
N VAL A 81 11.02 -7.16 -2.58
CA VAL A 81 10.35 -6.35 -1.54
C VAL A 81 11.36 -5.66 -0.63
N LEU A 82 12.37 -6.40 -0.15
CA LEU A 82 13.43 -5.85 0.70
C LEU A 82 14.24 -4.78 -0.03
N LYS A 83 14.60 -5.05 -1.27
CA LYS A 83 15.31 -4.07 -2.11
C LYS A 83 14.49 -2.78 -2.29
N ALA A 84 13.19 -2.89 -2.55
CA ALA A 84 12.31 -1.73 -2.66
C ALA A 84 12.20 -0.96 -1.35
N MET A 85 12.13 -1.65 -0.21
CA MET A 85 12.15 -1.04 1.11
C MET A 85 13.46 -0.30 1.37
N GLU A 86 14.60 -0.93 1.10
CA GLU A 86 15.92 -0.32 1.29
C GLU A 86 16.15 0.89 0.39
N GLN A 87 15.70 0.83 -0.85
CA GLN A 87 15.76 1.97 -1.77
C GLN A 87 14.93 3.16 -1.30
N SER A 88 13.80 2.92 -0.65
CA SER A 88 12.88 3.98 -0.21
C SER A 88 13.21 4.53 1.17
N TYR A 89 13.70 3.68 2.08
CA TYR A 89 13.84 4.00 3.50
C TYR A 89 15.23 3.69 4.06
N GLY A 90 16.17 3.22 3.24
CA GLY A 90 17.50 2.76 3.67
C GLY A 90 17.48 1.38 4.34
N PRO A 91 18.66 0.80 4.56
CA PRO A 91 18.80 -0.50 5.21
C PRO A 91 18.24 -0.49 6.63
N ALA A 92 17.62 -1.59 7.04
CA ALA A 92 17.06 -1.72 8.37
C ALA A 92 18.15 -1.93 9.43
N ASN A 93 17.94 -1.32 10.60
CA ASN A 93 18.80 -1.50 11.77
C ASN A 93 18.01 -2.23 12.86
N GLY A 94 18.06 -3.56 12.81
CA GLY A 94 17.33 -4.44 13.73
C GLY A 94 15.84 -4.60 13.41
N PHE A 95 15.18 -5.44 14.19
CA PHE A 95 13.81 -5.89 13.96
C PHE A 95 12.77 -4.75 13.97
N ASP A 96 12.83 -3.86 14.94
CA ASP A 96 11.82 -2.81 15.08
C ASP A 96 11.93 -1.77 13.94
N ASP A 97 13.13 -1.48 13.48
CA ASP A 97 13.36 -0.59 12.34
C ASP A 97 12.91 -1.25 11.02
N PHE A 98 13.18 -2.53 10.85
CA PHE A 98 12.68 -3.33 9.73
C PHE A 98 11.14 -3.27 9.65
N CYS A 99 10.47 -3.56 10.77
CA CYS A 99 9.00 -3.49 10.83
C CYS A 99 8.49 -2.09 10.46
N ARG A 100 9.06 -1.04 11.04
CA ARG A 100 8.63 0.34 10.79
C ARG A 100 8.75 0.73 9.32
N LYS A 101 9.87 0.43 8.68
CA LYS A 101 10.13 0.74 7.27
C LYS A 101 9.19 -0.02 6.35
N LEU A 102 9.04 -1.32 6.59
CA LEU A 102 8.15 -2.14 5.78
C LEU A 102 6.67 -1.78 5.98
N TYR A 103 6.27 -1.43 7.18
CA TYR A 103 4.90 -0.91 7.42
C TYR A 103 4.65 0.41 6.70
N ALA A 104 5.63 1.34 6.69
CA ALA A 104 5.50 2.58 5.94
C ALA A 104 5.31 2.30 4.44
N MET A 105 6.10 1.38 3.87
CA MET A 105 5.96 0.97 2.48
C MET A 105 4.61 0.29 2.21
N ASN A 106 4.18 -0.63 3.08
CA ASN A 106 2.90 -1.32 2.92
C ASN A 106 1.71 -0.34 3.00
N TYR A 107 1.74 0.60 3.95
CA TYR A 107 0.73 1.64 4.06
C TYR A 107 0.66 2.49 2.80
N ALA A 108 1.79 3.04 2.36
CA ALA A 108 1.86 3.93 1.21
C ALA A 108 1.44 3.21 -0.08
N SER A 109 1.89 1.96 -0.29
CA SER A 109 1.56 1.18 -1.47
C SER A 109 0.07 0.82 -1.53
N ALA A 110 -0.51 0.35 -0.42
CA ALA A 110 -1.93 0.04 -0.38
C ALA A 110 -2.78 1.29 -0.57
N ARG A 111 -2.44 2.38 0.12
CA ARG A 111 -3.12 3.66 -0.03
C ARG A 111 -3.08 4.14 -1.48
N GLY A 112 -1.90 4.21 -2.10
CA GLY A 112 -1.73 4.66 -3.47
C GLY A 112 -2.49 3.79 -4.49
N MET A 113 -2.57 2.47 -4.27
CA MET A 113 -3.35 1.58 -5.12
C MET A 113 -4.84 1.94 -5.14
N PHE A 114 -5.46 2.08 -3.99
CA PHE A 114 -6.88 2.45 -3.90
C PHE A 114 -7.15 3.90 -4.31
N GLU A 115 -6.25 4.82 -3.97
CA GLU A 115 -6.36 6.23 -4.39
C GLU A 115 -6.29 6.37 -5.91
N ALA A 116 -5.45 5.58 -6.59
CA ALA A 116 -5.39 5.60 -8.06
C ALA A 116 -6.71 5.17 -8.70
N TYR A 117 -7.41 4.19 -8.12
CA TYR A 117 -8.75 3.81 -8.56
C TYR A 117 -9.78 4.91 -8.29
N GLY A 118 -9.68 5.58 -7.16
CA GLY A 118 -10.51 6.75 -6.85
C GLY A 118 -10.28 7.93 -7.80
N TRP A 119 -9.01 8.22 -8.10
CA TRP A 119 -8.63 9.27 -9.05
C TRP A 119 -9.18 9.02 -10.45
N ASN A 120 -9.08 7.77 -10.92
CA ASN A 120 -9.56 7.40 -12.27
C ASN A 120 -11.01 6.88 -12.25
N LYS A 121 -11.81 7.37 -11.32
CA LYS A 121 -13.23 7.03 -11.19
C LYS A 121 -13.96 7.15 -12.52
N TYR A 122 -14.79 6.17 -12.82
CA TYR A 122 -15.56 5.90 -14.04
C TYR A 122 -14.79 5.17 -15.14
N GLU A 123 -13.48 5.38 -15.32
CA GLU A 123 -12.65 4.51 -16.14
C GLU A 123 -12.17 3.30 -15.32
N ALA A 124 -11.86 3.51 -14.04
CA ALA A 124 -11.64 2.47 -13.05
C ALA A 124 -12.94 2.21 -12.30
N THR A 125 -13.46 0.99 -12.42
CA THR A 125 -14.80 0.62 -11.91
C THR A 125 -14.77 -0.17 -10.61
N GLY A 126 -13.61 -0.69 -10.23
CA GLY A 126 -13.44 -1.37 -8.95
C GLY A 126 -12.14 -2.18 -8.87
N ILE A 127 -11.81 -2.54 -7.65
CA ILE A 127 -10.68 -3.40 -7.32
C ILE A 127 -11.04 -4.34 -6.19
N THR A 128 -10.72 -5.60 -6.34
CA THR A 128 -10.68 -6.57 -5.25
C THR A 128 -9.24 -6.96 -4.97
N THR A 129 -8.91 -7.16 -3.71
CA THR A 129 -7.55 -7.45 -3.29
C THR A 129 -7.40 -8.90 -2.87
N TRP A 130 -6.28 -9.47 -3.16
CA TRP A 130 -5.80 -10.72 -2.63
C TRP A 130 -4.84 -10.42 -1.48
N LYS A 131 -5.22 -10.68 -0.20
CA LYS A 131 -6.52 -11.09 0.26
C LYS A 131 -6.81 -10.54 1.67
N TYR A 132 -8.03 -10.76 2.20
CA TYR A 132 -8.46 -10.11 3.43
C TYR A 132 -7.68 -10.62 4.64
N ASP A 133 -7.79 -11.89 4.99
CA ASP A 133 -7.16 -12.44 6.20
C ASP A 133 -6.35 -13.71 5.95
N ALA A 134 -5.52 -14.05 6.94
CA ALA A 134 -4.63 -15.19 6.89
C ALA A 134 -5.33 -16.45 7.40
N ALA A 135 -5.16 -17.56 6.67
CA ALA A 135 -5.64 -18.87 7.06
C ALA A 135 -4.68 -19.62 8.01
N TRP A 136 -3.53 -19.04 8.29
CA TRP A 136 -2.52 -19.60 9.19
C TRP A 136 -1.52 -18.52 9.64
N PRO A 137 -0.68 -18.76 10.68
CA PRO A 137 0.29 -17.77 11.17
C PRO A 137 1.39 -17.46 10.16
N ALA A 138 1.17 -16.47 9.31
CA ALA A 138 2.12 -16.01 8.29
C ALA A 138 2.83 -14.74 8.73
N ALA A 139 4.15 -14.66 8.47
CA ALA A 139 4.97 -13.50 8.77
C ALA A 139 4.87 -12.43 7.69
N MET A 140 4.97 -12.84 6.43
CA MET A 140 4.84 -11.95 5.28
C MET A 140 4.02 -12.63 4.20
N THR A 141 3.08 -11.87 3.63
CA THR A 141 2.11 -12.39 2.67
C THR A 141 1.40 -11.26 1.93
N TRP A 142 0.14 -11.45 1.52
CA TRP A 142 -0.75 -10.45 0.91
C TRP A 142 -1.92 -10.06 1.80
N HIS A 143 -1.94 -10.52 3.08
CA HIS A 143 -3.09 -10.37 3.95
C HIS A 143 -3.18 -8.99 4.58
N TYR A 144 -4.37 -8.37 4.49
CA TYR A 144 -4.68 -7.10 5.15
C TYR A 144 -4.94 -7.26 6.64
N VAL A 145 -5.38 -8.43 7.06
CA VAL A 145 -5.56 -8.83 8.46
C VAL A 145 -4.74 -10.09 8.69
N ASP A 146 -3.99 -10.15 9.77
CA ASP A 146 -3.16 -11.31 10.08
C ASP A 146 -3.95 -12.42 10.78
N TRP A 147 -3.29 -13.57 11.01
CA TRP A 147 -3.90 -14.75 11.65
C TRP A 147 -4.54 -14.45 13.01
N TYR A 148 -3.99 -13.52 13.78
CA TYR A 148 -4.52 -13.11 15.09
C TYR A 148 -5.55 -11.97 15.00
N LEU A 149 -6.11 -11.73 13.81
CA LEU A 149 -7.10 -10.69 13.52
C LEU A 149 -6.58 -9.28 13.77
N ARG A 150 -5.28 -9.07 13.66
CA ARG A 150 -4.66 -7.75 13.76
C ARG A 150 -4.58 -7.12 12.37
N ALA A 151 -5.05 -5.89 12.28
CA ALA A 151 -4.95 -5.11 11.05
C ALA A 151 -3.49 -4.77 10.75
N THR A 152 -3.06 -5.01 9.51
CA THR A 152 -1.72 -4.66 9.03
C THR A 152 -1.66 -3.20 8.56
N ALA A 153 -0.45 -2.71 8.26
CA ALA A 153 -0.28 -1.37 7.72
C ALA A 153 -1.02 -1.17 6.38
N ALA A 154 -1.08 -2.21 5.55
CA ALA A 154 -1.82 -2.20 4.30
C ALA A 154 -3.33 -2.00 4.51
N TYR A 155 -3.91 -2.60 5.55
CA TYR A 155 -5.30 -2.36 5.92
C TYR A 155 -5.58 -0.88 6.20
N TYR A 156 -4.72 -0.23 6.98
CA TYR A 156 -4.90 1.19 7.30
C TYR A 156 -4.70 2.09 6.09
N GLY A 157 -3.78 1.74 5.18
CA GLY A 157 -3.61 2.44 3.91
C GLY A 157 -4.87 2.36 3.04
N ALA A 158 -5.41 1.16 2.86
CA ALA A 158 -6.65 0.93 2.11
C ALA A 158 -7.85 1.64 2.77
N LYS A 159 -7.99 1.53 4.11
CA LYS A 159 -9.04 2.21 4.87
C LYS A 159 -9.00 3.73 4.67
N LYS A 160 -7.80 4.33 4.67
CA LYS A 160 -7.64 5.78 4.43
C LYS A 160 -8.05 6.16 3.02
N ALA A 161 -7.59 5.42 2.01
CA ALA A 161 -7.92 5.69 0.61
C ALA A 161 -9.41 5.49 0.27
N CYS A 162 -10.11 4.63 1.01
CA CYS A 162 -11.52 4.33 0.80
C CYS A 162 -12.47 5.24 1.60
N GLU A 163 -12.00 6.37 2.16
CA GLU A 163 -12.89 7.36 2.76
C GLU A 163 -13.89 7.87 1.71
N PRO A 164 -15.20 7.92 2.00
CA PRO A 164 -16.21 8.27 1.00
C PRO A 164 -16.07 9.67 0.40
N LEU A 165 -15.56 10.62 1.17
CA LEU A 165 -15.10 11.93 0.72
C LEU A 165 -13.61 12.01 1.09
N HIS A 166 -12.74 11.98 0.09
CA HIS A 166 -11.32 11.78 0.30
C HIS A 166 -10.49 12.81 -0.45
N ILE A 167 -9.47 13.35 0.21
CA ILE A 167 -8.45 14.19 -0.41
C ILE A 167 -7.19 13.36 -0.62
N GLN A 168 -6.62 13.40 -1.83
CA GLN A 168 -5.47 12.60 -2.21
C GLN A 168 -4.51 13.36 -3.09
N TYR A 169 -3.26 12.90 -3.09
CA TYR A 169 -2.21 13.39 -3.96
C TYR A 169 -2.03 12.44 -5.15
N ALA A 170 -2.14 12.96 -6.35
CA ALA A 170 -1.92 12.20 -7.58
C ALA A 170 -0.43 12.20 -7.91
N TYR A 171 0.23 11.05 -7.70
CA TYR A 171 1.68 10.91 -7.79
C TYR A 171 2.26 11.06 -9.20
N HIS A 172 1.43 10.96 -10.23
CA HIS A 172 1.89 11.01 -11.62
C HIS A 172 2.03 12.43 -12.16
N ASP A 173 1.28 13.38 -11.63
CA ASP A 173 1.25 14.77 -12.11
C ASP A 173 1.42 15.82 -10.99
N GLY A 174 1.48 15.38 -9.73
CA GLY A 174 1.69 16.27 -8.60
C GLY A 174 0.47 17.09 -8.17
N THR A 175 -0.71 16.72 -8.61
CA THR A 175 -1.96 17.43 -8.27
C THR A 175 -2.62 16.88 -7.02
N VAL A 176 -3.45 17.70 -6.37
CA VAL A 176 -4.30 17.30 -5.25
C VAL A 176 -5.74 17.19 -5.73
N TRP A 177 -6.36 16.06 -5.45
CA TRP A 177 -7.72 15.73 -5.85
C TRP A 177 -8.62 15.51 -4.65
N VAL A 178 -9.88 15.96 -4.76
CA VAL A 178 -10.95 15.58 -3.86
C VAL A 178 -11.86 14.60 -4.59
N VAL A 179 -11.97 13.40 -4.06
CA VAL A 179 -12.79 12.32 -4.62
C VAL A 179 -14.03 12.15 -3.77
N ASN A 180 -15.20 12.31 -4.39
CA ASN A 180 -16.50 12.11 -3.76
C ASN A 180 -17.11 10.80 -4.25
N CYS A 181 -17.24 9.81 -3.37
CA CYS A 181 -17.91 8.52 -3.61
C CYS A 181 -19.31 8.46 -2.99
N LEU A 182 -19.83 9.57 -2.46
CA LEU A 182 -21.18 9.66 -1.95
C LEU A 182 -22.16 10.07 -3.07
N SER A 183 -23.42 9.79 -2.90
CA SER A 183 -24.50 10.12 -3.85
C SER A 183 -25.01 11.56 -3.73
N ARG A 184 -24.28 12.42 -3.03
CA ARG A 184 -24.64 13.83 -2.85
C ARG A 184 -23.48 14.74 -3.21
N GLU A 185 -23.79 15.94 -3.66
CA GLU A 185 -22.81 17.00 -3.87
C GLU A 185 -22.41 17.67 -2.55
N PHE A 186 -21.22 18.22 -2.54
CA PHE A 186 -20.69 19.05 -1.46
C PHE A 186 -20.30 20.41 -2.04
N SER A 187 -20.68 21.47 -1.36
CA SER A 187 -20.27 22.84 -1.65
C SER A 187 -19.52 23.43 -0.47
N GLY A 188 -18.72 24.46 -0.73
CA GLY A 188 -17.98 25.16 0.31
C GLY A 188 -16.82 24.35 0.93
N LEU A 189 -16.30 23.36 0.20
CA LEU A 189 -15.09 22.64 0.60
C LEU A 189 -13.87 23.52 0.31
N THR A 190 -12.87 23.44 1.20
CA THR A 190 -11.56 24.05 0.97
C THR A 190 -10.50 22.95 1.06
N ALA A 191 -9.76 22.74 -0.01
CA ALA A 191 -8.58 21.89 -0.02
C ALA A 191 -7.35 22.71 0.36
N ARG A 192 -6.51 22.16 1.22
CA ARG A 192 -5.23 22.77 1.64
C ARG A 192 -4.09 21.80 1.39
N ALA A 193 -3.00 22.29 0.81
CA ALA A 193 -1.80 21.52 0.58
C ALA A 193 -0.56 22.33 0.92
N TRP A 194 0.44 21.68 1.50
CA TRP A 194 1.76 22.24 1.75
C TRP A 194 2.80 21.13 1.87
N CYS A 195 4.07 21.46 1.68
CA CYS A 195 5.18 20.54 1.86
C CYS A 195 5.73 20.63 3.28
N VAL A 196 6.00 19.48 3.87
CA VAL A 196 6.57 19.35 5.22
C VAL A 196 7.83 18.51 5.14
N GLY A 197 8.90 18.93 5.76
CA GLY A 197 10.11 18.15 5.91
C GLY A 197 9.94 16.99 6.88
N LEU A 198 10.84 16.03 6.84
CA LEU A 198 10.84 14.88 7.75
C LEU A 198 11.04 15.30 9.23
N ASP A 199 11.56 16.49 9.46
CA ASP A 199 11.70 17.12 10.78
C ASP A 199 10.43 17.86 11.24
N GLY A 200 9.36 17.82 10.44
CA GLY A 200 8.07 18.47 10.72
C GLY A 200 8.02 19.96 10.33
N ARG A 201 9.10 20.51 9.76
CA ARG A 201 9.17 21.92 9.36
C ARG A 201 8.40 22.14 8.06
N GLU A 202 7.57 23.19 7.97
CA GLU A 202 6.92 23.58 6.71
C GLU A 202 7.98 24.07 5.71
N LEU A 203 7.99 23.49 4.51
CA LEU A 203 8.96 23.78 3.44
C LEU A 203 8.35 24.63 2.33
N SER A 204 7.04 24.78 2.28
CA SER A 204 6.34 25.63 1.32
C SER A 204 5.21 26.39 1.98
N ASP A 205 4.79 27.48 1.33
CA ASP A 205 3.52 28.12 1.67
C ASP A 205 2.35 27.15 1.52
N ARG A 206 1.28 27.39 2.28
CA ARG A 206 0.04 26.64 2.16
C ARG A 206 -0.74 27.13 0.96
N VAL A 207 -1.08 26.22 0.08
CA VAL A 207 -1.96 26.48 -1.07
C VAL A 207 -3.38 26.10 -0.67
N GLU A 208 -4.34 26.98 -0.93
CA GLU A 208 -5.76 26.72 -0.69
C GLU A 208 -6.53 26.85 -2.01
N ALA A 209 -7.46 25.92 -2.22
CA ALA A 209 -8.43 25.95 -3.32
C ALA A 209 -9.83 25.61 -2.80
N ALA A 210 -10.83 26.35 -3.28
CA ALA A 210 -12.24 26.16 -2.96
C ALA A 210 -12.98 25.35 -4.00
#